data_bd006100e8b5d54521ae82e6bb7650e2
#
_entry.id   bd006100e8b5d54521ae82e6bb7650e2
#
_cell.length_a   1.000
_cell.length_b   1.000
_cell.length_c   1.000
_cell.angle_alpha   90.00
_cell.angle_beta   90.00
_cell.angle_gamma   90.00
#
_symmetry.space_group_name_H-M   'P 1'
#
loop_
_entity.id
_entity.type
_entity.pdbx_description
1 polymer ?
#
loop_
_entity_poly.entity_id
_entity_poly.type
_entity_poly.pdbx_seq_one_letter_code
_entity_poly.pdbx_strand_id
1 'polypeptide(L)'
;MKIHEYQGKEILRKFGVTTPRGVPCFSVDEAVKAAETLGGKVWVVKAQIHAGGRGKGGGVKVAKSLDEVRQYAGQILGMQLVTHQTGPEGQKVRRLLIEEGADIKKEYYVAALTDRATQKVAMMASSEGGMDIEEVAHSTPEKILKVFVDPAVGLTDEQALYLSNGIGVPEGSTAQAVDTLKKLYATYMETDCSLAEINPLILEGNGTIKALDAKFNFDSNALYRHPEIVEFRDLDEEDADEIEASKFDLAYISLDGNIGCLVNGAGLAMATMDTIKLFGAEPANFLDVGGGATTEKVTEAFKIMLKNPKVKGILVNIFGGIMRCDTIATGVVTAAKEVHLSVPLVVRMKGTNEEIGKQILRDSGLPIIAADTMAEAAQKIVDAVK
;
A
#
# COMPACT_ATOMS: atom_id res chain seq x y z
N MET A 1 4.07 -5.06 0.14
CA MET A 1 4.57 -4.55 -1.15
C MET A 1 3.45 -4.58 -2.18
N LYS A 2 3.27 -3.52 -2.98
CA LYS A 2 2.32 -3.45 -4.12
C LYS A 2 3.07 -3.66 -5.42
N ILE A 3 2.35 -4.06 -6.47
CA ILE A 3 2.90 -4.21 -7.83
C ILE A 3 1.95 -3.62 -8.87
N HIS A 4 2.42 -3.42 -10.09
CA HIS A 4 1.60 -2.94 -11.20
C HIS A 4 0.64 -4.00 -11.74
N GLU A 5 -0.42 -3.56 -12.41
CA GLU A 5 -1.43 -4.44 -13.03
C GLU A 5 -0.80 -5.50 -13.96
N TYR A 6 0.12 -5.09 -14.85
CA TYR A 6 0.74 -6.03 -15.80
C TYR A 6 1.55 -7.13 -15.11
N GLN A 7 2.18 -6.80 -13.96
CA GLN A 7 2.92 -7.77 -13.13
C GLN A 7 1.95 -8.71 -12.41
N GLY A 8 0.85 -8.18 -11.86
CA GLY A 8 -0.22 -8.99 -11.27
C GLY A 8 -0.83 -9.96 -12.27
N LYS A 9 -1.06 -9.52 -13.50
CA LYS A 9 -1.51 -10.40 -14.61
C LYS A 9 -0.48 -11.45 -15.01
N GLU A 10 0.82 -11.13 -14.93
CA GLU A 10 1.87 -12.11 -15.14
C GLU A 10 1.80 -13.23 -14.11
N ILE A 11 1.62 -12.88 -12.82
CA ILE A 11 1.44 -13.88 -11.76
C ILE A 11 0.17 -14.70 -12.02
N LEU A 12 -0.98 -14.05 -12.30
CA LEU A 12 -2.22 -14.76 -12.59
C LEU A 12 -2.07 -15.77 -13.73
N ARG A 13 -1.34 -15.42 -14.79
CA ARG A 13 -1.04 -16.34 -15.92
C ARG A 13 -0.18 -17.53 -15.49
N LYS A 14 0.79 -17.34 -14.60
CA LYS A 14 1.60 -18.44 -14.02
C LYS A 14 0.72 -19.46 -13.29
N PHE A 15 -0.36 -19.00 -12.66
CA PHE A 15 -1.36 -19.85 -12.02
C PHE A 15 -2.48 -20.32 -12.97
N GLY A 16 -2.40 -20.00 -14.27
CA GLY A 16 -3.34 -20.45 -15.28
C GLY A 16 -4.65 -19.68 -15.33
N VAL A 17 -4.73 -18.46 -14.75
CA VAL A 17 -5.86 -17.55 -14.92
C VAL A 17 -5.74 -16.87 -16.29
N THR A 18 -6.84 -16.87 -17.05
CA THR A 18 -6.89 -16.23 -18.37
C THR A 18 -6.92 -14.71 -18.20
N THR A 19 -6.03 -14.03 -18.93
CA THR A 19 -5.96 -12.56 -19.01
C THR A 19 -5.89 -12.12 -20.46
N PRO A 20 -6.26 -10.89 -20.83
CA PRO A 20 -5.96 -10.34 -22.15
C PRO A 20 -4.44 -10.32 -22.39
N ARG A 21 -4.05 -10.39 -23.67
CA ARG A 21 -2.65 -10.18 -24.05
C ARG A 21 -2.30 -8.71 -23.90
N GLY A 22 -1.15 -8.42 -23.32
CA GLY A 22 -0.71 -7.04 -23.10
C GLY A 22 0.82 -6.95 -23.02
N VAL A 23 1.33 -5.76 -23.30
CA VAL A 23 2.77 -5.45 -23.30
C VAL A 23 3.00 -4.17 -22.48
N PRO A 24 3.84 -4.21 -21.44
CA PRO A 24 4.26 -3.00 -20.73
C PRO A 24 5.18 -2.17 -21.63
N CYS A 25 4.99 -0.83 -21.60
CA CYS A 25 5.70 0.11 -22.46
C CYS A 25 6.17 1.32 -21.64
N PHE A 26 7.37 1.81 -21.95
CA PHE A 26 8.01 2.92 -21.25
C PHE A 26 8.18 4.16 -22.13
N SER A 27 7.79 4.05 -23.41
CA SER A 27 7.77 5.16 -24.37
C SER A 27 6.56 5.07 -25.29
N VAL A 28 6.25 6.17 -25.97
CA VAL A 28 5.17 6.22 -26.96
C VAL A 28 5.45 5.31 -28.15
N ASP A 29 6.70 5.22 -28.59
CA ASP A 29 7.06 4.37 -29.74
C ASP A 29 6.97 2.88 -29.38
N GLU A 30 7.34 2.49 -28.15
CA GLU A 30 7.10 1.14 -27.64
C GLU A 30 5.60 0.80 -27.60
N ALA A 31 4.76 1.75 -27.19
CA ALA A 31 3.31 1.56 -27.14
C ALA A 31 2.72 1.28 -28.53
N VAL A 32 3.12 2.04 -29.56
CA VAL A 32 2.68 1.79 -30.93
C VAL A 32 3.16 0.43 -31.44
N LYS A 33 4.45 0.10 -31.23
CA LYS A 33 5.02 -1.19 -31.61
C LYS A 33 4.34 -2.36 -30.90
N ALA A 34 3.98 -2.18 -29.63
CA ALA A 34 3.23 -3.18 -28.87
C ALA A 34 1.85 -3.43 -29.49
N ALA A 35 1.12 -2.37 -29.85
CA ALA A 35 -0.18 -2.48 -30.51
C ALA A 35 -0.08 -3.19 -31.87
N GLU A 36 0.94 -2.87 -32.69
CA GLU A 36 1.22 -3.56 -33.95
C GLU A 36 1.47 -5.07 -33.73
N THR A 37 2.28 -5.40 -32.71
CA THR A 37 2.63 -6.79 -32.37
C THR A 37 1.41 -7.58 -31.86
N LEU A 38 0.57 -6.96 -31.03
CA LEU A 38 -0.67 -7.58 -30.53
C LEU A 38 -1.65 -7.84 -31.66
N GLY A 39 -1.64 -6.98 -32.69
CA GLY A 39 -2.59 -7.07 -33.80
C GLY A 39 -4.00 -6.66 -33.37
N GLY A 40 -4.98 -6.97 -34.21
CA GLY A 40 -6.39 -6.65 -33.93
C GLY A 40 -6.79 -5.27 -34.45
N LYS A 41 -7.91 -4.74 -33.95
CA LYS A 41 -8.47 -3.44 -34.37
C LYS A 41 -8.77 -2.51 -33.18
N VAL A 42 -8.67 -3.01 -31.97
CA VAL A 42 -8.98 -2.27 -30.74
C VAL A 42 -7.92 -2.60 -29.71
N TRP A 43 -7.36 -1.56 -29.12
CA TRP A 43 -6.38 -1.66 -28.03
C TRP A 43 -6.81 -0.78 -26.86
N VAL A 44 -6.31 -1.11 -25.67
CA VAL A 44 -6.52 -0.29 -24.47
C VAL A 44 -5.17 0.22 -24.01
N VAL A 45 -5.05 1.54 -23.88
CA VAL A 45 -3.87 2.22 -23.33
C VAL A 45 -4.14 2.49 -21.86
N LYS A 46 -3.40 1.83 -20.98
CA LYS A 46 -3.61 1.87 -19.52
C LYS A 46 -2.40 2.44 -18.79
N ALA A 47 -2.61 3.50 -18.02
CA ALA A 47 -1.62 3.97 -17.05
C ALA A 47 -1.28 2.86 -16.05
N GLN A 48 -0.01 2.73 -15.69
CA GLN A 48 0.44 1.79 -14.66
C GLN A 48 0.93 2.59 -13.46
N ILE A 49 0.12 2.62 -12.40
CA ILE A 49 0.41 3.16 -11.06
C ILE A 49 -0.14 2.21 -10.01
N HIS A 50 0.35 2.29 -8.77
CA HIS A 50 -0.10 1.47 -7.65
C HIS A 50 -1.43 1.96 -7.02
N ALA A 51 -2.35 2.46 -7.85
CA ALA A 51 -3.65 2.94 -7.41
C ALA A 51 -4.77 2.45 -8.33
N GLY A 52 -5.95 2.25 -7.74
CA GLY A 52 -7.20 1.99 -8.45
C GLY A 52 -7.86 3.26 -8.97
N GLY A 53 -9.00 3.11 -9.69
CA GLY A 53 -9.76 4.25 -10.20
C GLY A 53 -9.13 4.95 -11.41
N ARG A 54 -8.13 4.36 -12.04
CA ARG A 54 -7.37 4.92 -13.17
C ARG A 54 -8.26 5.34 -14.34
N GLY A 55 -9.31 4.56 -14.62
CA GLY A 55 -10.26 4.87 -15.69
C GLY A 55 -11.01 6.18 -15.45
N LYS A 56 -11.53 6.39 -14.24
CA LYS A 56 -12.21 7.64 -13.83
C LYS A 56 -11.26 8.84 -13.87
N GLY A 57 -9.97 8.64 -13.56
CA GLY A 57 -8.93 9.68 -13.63
C GLY A 57 -8.41 9.98 -15.04
N GLY A 58 -8.90 9.31 -16.08
CA GLY A 58 -8.44 9.50 -17.46
C GLY A 58 -7.20 8.71 -17.85
N GLY A 59 -6.72 7.82 -16.98
CA GLY A 59 -5.54 6.95 -17.20
C GLY A 59 -5.80 5.70 -18.03
N VAL A 60 -7.02 5.50 -18.57
CA VAL A 60 -7.38 4.38 -19.43
C VAL A 60 -8.13 4.89 -20.64
N LYS A 61 -7.66 4.55 -21.84
CA LYS A 61 -8.26 4.97 -23.11
C LYS A 61 -8.35 3.78 -24.08
N VAL A 62 -9.47 3.69 -24.79
CA VAL A 62 -9.68 2.69 -25.86
C VAL A 62 -9.28 3.33 -27.18
N ALA A 63 -8.35 2.70 -27.90
CA ALA A 63 -7.85 3.12 -29.19
C ALA A 63 -8.35 2.18 -30.29
N LYS A 64 -8.75 2.77 -31.44
CA LYS A 64 -9.25 2.04 -32.62
C LYS A 64 -8.33 2.16 -33.83
N SER A 65 -7.19 2.84 -33.66
CA SER A 65 -6.12 2.96 -34.64
C SER A 65 -4.77 3.12 -33.95
N LEU A 66 -3.67 2.87 -34.69
CA LEU A 66 -2.31 3.09 -34.19
C LEU A 66 -2.03 4.57 -33.90
N ASP A 67 -2.64 5.47 -34.66
CA ASP A 67 -2.54 6.91 -34.42
C ASP A 67 -3.20 7.29 -33.08
N GLU A 68 -4.36 6.71 -32.74
CA GLU A 68 -5.00 6.88 -31.44
C GLU A 68 -4.16 6.28 -30.32
N VAL A 69 -3.51 5.11 -30.52
CA VAL A 69 -2.56 4.54 -29.54
C VAL A 69 -1.43 5.54 -29.28
N ARG A 70 -0.81 6.10 -30.32
CA ARG A 70 0.24 7.12 -30.22
C ARG A 70 -0.24 8.35 -29.46
N GLN A 71 -1.42 8.85 -29.81
CA GLN A 71 -2.02 10.03 -29.18
C GLN A 71 -2.27 9.79 -27.69
N TYR A 72 -2.95 8.70 -27.34
CA TYR A 72 -3.31 8.39 -25.95
C TYR A 72 -2.07 8.04 -25.11
N ALA A 73 -1.12 7.30 -25.67
CA ALA A 73 0.15 7.06 -25.01
C ALA A 73 0.90 8.36 -24.68
N GLY A 74 0.92 9.32 -25.63
CA GLY A 74 1.53 10.64 -25.40
C GLY A 74 0.79 11.50 -24.37
N GLN A 75 -0.52 11.33 -24.22
CA GLN A 75 -1.31 12.03 -23.20
C GLN A 75 -1.15 11.44 -21.82
N ILE A 76 -1.07 10.10 -21.70
CA ILE A 76 -1.09 9.39 -20.43
C ILE A 76 0.31 9.25 -19.85
N LEU A 77 1.32 8.94 -20.68
CA LEU A 77 2.70 8.80 -20.20
C LEU A 77 3.23 10.14 -19.70
N GLY A 78 3.67 10.19 -18.47
CA GLY A 78 4.18 11.38 -17.81
C GLY A 78 3.12 12.27 -17.16
N MET A 79 1.82 11.98 -17.34
CA MET A 79 0.76 12.73 -16.66
C MET A 79 0.80 12.51 -15.14
N GLN A 80 0.31 13.50 -14.40
CA GLN A 80 0.01 13.36 -12.98
C GLN A 80 -1.43 12.83 -12.86
N LEU A 81 -1.57 11.54 -12.57
CA LEU A 81 -2.87 10.88 -12.51
C LEU A 81 -3.46 10.97 -11.11
N VAL A 82 -4.58 11.68 -11.00
CA VAL A 82 -5.32 11.82 -9.75
C VAL A 82 -6.46 10.82 -9.71
N THR A 83 -6.50 10.00 -8.66
CA THR A 83 -7.60 9.08 -8.34
C THR A 83 -7.98 9.23 -6.87
N HIS A 84 -9.07 8.61 -6.45
CA HIS A 84 -9.45 8.58 -5.03
C HIS A 84 -8.42 7.90 -4.12
N GLN A 85 -7.47 7.12 -4.68
CA GLN A 85 -6.43 6.41 -3.93
C GLN A 85 -5.06 7.10 -3.95
N THR A 86 -4.83 8.06 -4.86
CA THR A 86 -3.54 8.78 -4.94
C THR A 86 -3.50 10.05 -4.12
N GLY A 87 -4.65 10.49 -3.60
CA GLY A 87 -4.79 11.83 -3.03
C GLY A 87 -4.77 12.94 -4.10
N PRO A 88 -4.91 14.22 -3.68
CA PRO A 88 -5.04 15.35 -4.61
C PRO A 88 -3.77 15.64 -5.41
N GLU A 89 -2.61 15.21 -4.93
CA GLU A 89 -1.31 15.39 -5.58
C GLU A 89 -1.14 14.45 -6.77
N GLY A 90 -1.89 13.34 -6.78
CA GLY A 90 -1.82 12.33 -7.82
C GLY A 90 -0.51 11.54 -7.84
N GLN A 91 -0.39 10.64 -8.81
CA GLN A 91 0.80 9.84 -9.05
C GLN A 91 1.28 10.02 -10.49
N LYS A 92 2.58 10.20 -10.69
CA LYS A 92 3.16 10.36 -12.04
C LYS A 92 3.15 9.01 -12.76
N VAL A 93 2.57 8.98 -13.96
CA VAL A 93 2.55 7.80 -14.82
C VAL A 93 3.90 7.66 -15.53
N ARG A 94 4.67 6.62 -15.18
CA ARG A 94 6.01 6.35 -15.77
C ARG A 94 6.01 5.21 -16.76
N ARG A 95 4.92 4.45 -16.83
CA ARG A 95 4.78 3.30 -17.75
C ARG A 95 3.33 3.08 -18.13
N LEU A 96 3.14 2.41 -19.25
CA LEU A 96 1.85 2.05 -19.80
C LEU A 96 1.73 0.53 -19.93
N LEU A 97 0.51 0.04 -19.97
CA LEU A 97 0.18 -1.29 -20.49
C LEU A 97 -0.65 -1.08 -21.76
N ILE A 98 -0.16 -1.61 -22.88
CA ILE A 98 -0.96 -1.72 -24.11
C ILE A 98 -1.54 -3.12 -24.16
N GLU A 99 -2.86 -3.19 -24.23
CA GLU A 99 -3.61 -4.44 -24.10
C GLU A 99 -4.59 -4.60 -25.26
N GLU A 100 -4.81 -5.84 -25.68
CA GLU A 100 -5.87 -6.13 -26.67
C GLU A 100 -7.25 -5.76 -26.13
N GLY A 101 -8.13 -5.28 -26.98
CA GLY A 101 -9.52 -5.02 -26.62
C GLY A 101 -10.26 -6.33 -26.26
N ALA A 102 -11.19 -6.23 -25.32
CA ALA A 102 -12.05 -7.33 -24.89
C ALA A 102 -13.52 -7.06 -25.25
N ASP A 103 -14.24 -8.11 -25.65
CA ASP A 103 -15.69 -8.05 -25.90
C ASP A 103 -16.46 -8.27 -24.58
N ILE A 104 -16.56 -7.21 -23.77
CA ILE A 104 -17.11 -7.25 -22.42
C ILE A 104 -18.63 -7.34 -22.48
N LYS A 105 -19.19 -8.47 -22.04
CA LYS A 105 -20.62 -8.67 -21.86
C LYS A 105 -21.10 -8.39 -20.45
N LYS A 106 -20.29 -8.76 -19.44
CA LYS A 106 -20.58 -8.55 -18.04
C LYS A 106 -19.27 -8.37 -17.26
N GLU A 107 -19.30 -7.55 -16.25
CA GLU A 107 -18.20 -7.31 -15.32
C GLU A 107 -18.57 -7.81 -13.92
N TYR A 108 -17.61 -8.45 -13.25
CA TYR A 108 -17.72 -8.95 -11.90
C TYR A 108 -16.53 -8.46 -11.06
N TYR A 109 -16.73 -8.44 -9.76
CA TYR A 109 -15.66 -8.24 -8.80
C TYR A 109 -15.33 -9.56 -8.11
N VAL A 110 -14.05 -9.90 -7.95
CA VAL A 110 -13.61 -11.03 -7.12
C VAL A 110 -12.31 -10.67 -6.39
N ALA A 111 -12.21 -11.08 -5.13
CA ALA A 111 -11.00 -10.85 -4.33
C ALA A 111 -10.78 -11.92 -3.27
N ALA A 112 -9.52 -12.07 -2.87
CA ALA A 112 -9.08 -12.83 -1.70
C ALA A 112 -8.34 -11.89 -0.74
N LEU A 113 -8.66 -11.95 0.54
CA LEU A 113 -7.99 -11.19 1.60
C LEU A 113 -8.08 -11.90 2.94
N THR A 114 -7.19 -11.57 3.87
CA THR A 114 -7.21 -12.12 5.22
C THR A 114 -8.28 -11.42 6.06
N ASP A 115 -9.25 -12.19 6.57
CA ASP A 115 -10.19 -11.70 7.58
C ASP A 115 -9.65 -11.95 8.99
N ARG A 116 -9.31 -10.87 9.68
CA ARG A 116 -8.71 -10.92 11.02
C ARG A 116 -9.69 -11.40 12.10
N ALA A 117 -10.99 -11.12 11.91
CA ALA A 117 -12.00 -11.47 12.89
C ALA A 117 -12.20 -13.00 12.95
N THR A 118 -12.26 -13.66 11.80
CA THR A 118 -12.43 -15.13 11.71
C THR A 118 -11.11 -15.88 11.62
N GLN A 119 -9.96 -15.16 11.43
CA GLN A 119 -8.63 -15.76 11.21
C GLN A 119 -8.60 -16.71 9.99
N LYS A 120 -9.37 -16.36 8.95
CA LYS A 120 -9.51 -17.13 7.71
C LYS A 120 -9.26 -16.25 6.50
N VAL A 121 -9.15 -16.87 5.34
CA VAL A 121 -9.17 -16.12 4.07
C VAL A 121 -10.61 -15.87 3.67
N ALA A 122 -10.97 -14.61 3.48
CA ALA A 122 -12.25 -14.23 2.89
C ALA A 122 -12.11 -14.19 1.36
N MET A 123 -12.87 -15.05 0.67
CA MET A 123 -13.10 -14.93 -0.76
C MET A 123 -14.38 -14.13 -0.98
N MET A 124 -14.28 -13.07 -1.75
CA MET A 124 -15.37 -12.13 -2.03
C MET A 124 -15.72 -12.14 -3.51
N ALA A 125 -17.00 -11.99 -3.81
CA ALA A 125 -17.48 -11.83 -5.18
C ALA A 125 -18.68 -10.88 -5.23
N SER A 126 -18.79 -10.08 -6.31
CA SER A 126 -19.94 -9.22 -6.55
C SER A 126 -20.28 -9.15 -8.03
N SER A 127 -21.58 -8.96 -8.33
CA SER A 127 -22.07 -8.65 -9.68
C SER A 127 -21.74 -7.22 -10.13
N GLU A 128 -21.25 -6.37 -9.23
CA GLU A 128 -20.90 -4.97 -9.44
C GLU A 128 -19.40 -4.84 -9.74
N GLY A 129 -18.96 -5.38 -10.88
CA GLY A 129 -17.58 -5.25 -11.35
C GLY A 129 -17.28 -3.89 -11.98
N GLY A 130 -16.01 -3.50 -12.01
CA GLY A 130 -15.57 -2.21 -12.55
C GLY A 130 -15.90 -1.01 -11.66
N MET A 131 -16.55 -1.22 -10.53
CA MET A 131 -16.91 -0.21 -9.55
C MET A 131 -15.94 -0.22 -8.37
N ASP A 132 -15.96 0.87 -7.61
CA ASP A 132 -15.30 0.95 -6.31
C ASP A 132 -16.03 0.04 -5.32
N ILE A 133 -15.36 -0.99 -4.81
CA ILE A 133 -15.98 -1.99 -3.95
C ILE A 133 -16.35 -1.42 -2.59
N GLU A 134 -15.64 -0.41 -2.11
CA GLU A 134 -15.95 0.31 -0.86
C GLU A 134 -17.29 1.06 -1.00
N GLU A 135 -17.54 1.65 -2.16
CA GLU A 135 -18.82 2.28 -2.47
C GLU A 135 -19.96 1.25 -2.52
N VAL A 136 -19.73 0.09 -3.14
CA VAL A 136 -20.69 -1.02 -3.15
C VAL A 136 -20.94 -1.55 -1.73
N ALA A 137 -19.88 -1.69 -0.91
CA ALA A 137 -19.99 -2.14 0.47
C ALA A 137 -20.81 -1.18 1.35
N HIS A 138 -20.76 0.11 1.05
CA HIS A 138 -21.52 1.14 1.77
C HIS A 138 -22.98 1.23 1.30
N SER A 139 -23.21 1.21 -0.02
CA SER A 139 -24.53 1.49 -0.62
C SER A 139 -25.38 0.24 -0.78
N THR A 140 -24.79 -0.90 -1.14
CA THR A 140 -25.47 -2.16 -1.46
C THR A 140 -24.68 -3.38 -0.95
N PRO A 141 -24.44 -3.50 0.37
CA PRO A 141 -23.58 -4.55 0.94
C PRO A 141 -24.10 -5.98 0.64
N GLU A 142 -25.38 -6.15 0.40
CA GLU A 142 -26.01 -7.42 0.03
C GLU A 142 -25.56 -7.95 -1.33
N LYS A 143 -24.98 -7.11 -2.17
CA LYS A 143 -24.39 -7.50 -3.47
C LYS A 143 -22.99 -8.09 -3.35
N ILE A 144 -22.39 -8.03 -2.17
CA ILE A 144 -21.07 -8.61 -1.91
C ILE A 144 -21.26 -9.95 -1.19
N LEU A 145 -21.02 -11.02 -1.93
CA LEU A 145 -20.99 -12.36 -1.37
C LEU A 145 -19.61 -12.65 -0.75
N LYS A 146 -19.60 -13.37 0.36
CA LYS A 146 -18.38 -13.76 1.05
C LYS A 146 -18.44 -15.20 1.48
N VAL A 147 -17.32 -15.90 1.35
CA VAL A 147 -17.07 -17.19 2.00
C VAL A 147 -15.75 -17.14 2.75
N PHE A 148 -15.73 -17.76 3.92
CA PHE A 148 -14.53 -17.84 4.75
C PHE A 148 -13.88 -19.21 4.54
N VAL A 149 -12.68 -19.19 4.00
CA VAL A 149 -11.94 -20.39 3.63
C VAL A 149 -11.01 -20.77 4.77
N ASP A 150 -11.11 -22.01 5.22
CA ASP A 150 -10.14 -22.58 6.14
C ASP A 150 -8.83 -22.89 5.38
N PRO A 151 -7.69 -22.27 5.74
CA PRO A 151 -6.43 -22.49 5.03
C PRO A 151 -5.96 -23.95 5.01
N ALA A 152 -6.38 -24.76 5.99
CA ALA A 152 -6.04 -26.17 6.03
C ALA A 152 -6.82 -27.02 5.01
N VAL A 153 -7.97 -26.53 4.55
CA VAL A 153 -8.86 -27.21 3.60
C VAL A 153 -8.72 -26.64 2.19
N GLY A 154 -8.55 -25.31 2.10
CA GLY A 154 -8.58 -24.57 0.83
C GLY A 154 -9.99 -24.23 0.35
N LEU A 155 -10.08 -23.47 -0.73
CA LEU A 155 -11.37 -23.09 -1.35
C LEU A 155 -12.02 -24.34 -1.98
N THR A 156 -13.15 -24.74 -1.44
CA THR A 156 -13.89 -25.91 -1.95
C THR A 156 -14.65 -25.59 -3.22
N ASP A 157 -14.97 -26.63 -4.01
CA ASP A 157 -15.80 -26.47 -5.23
C ASP A 157 -17.18 -25.92 -4.88
N GLU A 158 -17.77 -26.32 -3.76
CA GLU A 158 -19.07 -25.83 -3.28
C GLU A 158 -19.01 -24.31 -2.99
N GLN A 159 -17.97 -23.85 -2.28
CA GLN A 159 -17.79 -22.43 -2.00
C GLN A 159 -17.58 -21.59 -3.28
N ALA A 160 -16.73 -22.07 -4.19
CA ALA A 160 -16.48 -21.40 -5.46
C ALA A 160 -17.73 -21.37 -6.35
N LEU A 161 -18.50 -22.46 -6.37
CA LEU A 161 -19.77 -22.54 -7.09
C LEU A 161 -20.82 -21.59 -6.49
N TYR A 162 -20.92 -21.52 -5.17
CA TYR A 162 -21.79 -20.56 -4.47
C TYR A 162 -21.49 -19.11 -4.89
N LEU A 163 -20.22 -18.71 -4.89
CA LEU A 163 -19.82 -17.37 -5.32
C LEU A 163 -20.14 -17.14 -6.79
N SER A 164 -19.76 -18.06 -7.67
CA SER A 164 -19.98 -17.95 -9.13
C SER A 164 -21.45 -17.81 -9.49
N ASN A 165 -22.32 -18.66 -8.93
CA ASN A 165 -23.76 -18.62 -9.18
C ASN A 165 -24.40 -17.37 -8.57
N GLY A 166 -23.98 -17.00 -7.36
CA GLY A 166 -24.51 -15.86 -6.62
C GLY A 166 -24.29 -14.51 -7.31
N ILE A 167 -23.19 -14.36 -8.05
CA ILE A 167 -22.94 -13.15 -8.86
C ILE A 167 -23.55 -13.21 -10.26
N GLY A 168 -24.24 -14.29 -10.59
CA GLY A 168 -24.96 -14.45 -11.85
C GLY A 168 -24.09 -14.82 -13.06
N VAL A 169 -23.04 -15.61 -12.85
CA VAL A 169 -22.30 -16.21 -13.98
C VAL A 169 -23.20 -17.21 -14.69
N PRO A 170 -23.33 -17.13 -16.04
CA PRO A 170 -24.14 -18.08 -16.79
C PRO A 170 -23.64 -19.54 -16.68
N GLU A 171 -24.54 -20.50 -16.72
CA GLU A 171 -24.26 -21.94 -16.58
C GLU A 171 -23.12 -22.40 -17.48
N GLY A 172 -23.10 -21.97 -18.76
CA GLY A 172 -22.05 -22.33 -19.71
C GLY A 172 -20.64 -21.81 -19.37
N SER A 173 -20.53 -20.85 -18.46
CA SER A 173 -19.25 -20.24 -18.02
C SER A 173 -18.92 -20.54 -16.54
N THR A 174 -19.83 -21.19 -15.81
CA THR A 174 -19.67 -21.44 -14.36
C THR A 174 -18.43 -22.27 -14.06
N ALA A 175 -18.17 -23.33 -14.80
CA ALA A 175 -16.98 -24.17 -14.59
C ALA A 175 -15.67 -23.36 -14.69
N GLN A 176 -15.58 -22.46 -15.67
CA GLN A 176 -14.42 -21.59 -15.85
C GLN A 176 -14.31 -20.54 -14.74
N ALA A 177 -15.44 -20.00 -14.27
CA ALA A 177 -15.45 -19.06 -13.16
C ALA A 177 -15.01 -19.73 -11.85
N VAL A 178 -15.50 -20.94 -11.56
CA VAL A 178 -15.07 -21.75 -10.40
C VAL A 178 -13.57 -22.03 -10.45
N ASP A 179 -13.05 -22.46 -11.60
CA ASP A 179 -11.62 -22.68 -11.80
C ASP A 179 -10.80 -21.40 -11.57
N THR A 180 -11.29 -20.25 -12.08
CA THR A 180 -10.66 -18.95 -11.88
C THR A 180 -10.61 -18.55 -10.41
N LEU A 181 -11.70 -18.73 -9.64
CA LEU A 181 -11.74 -18.44 -8.21
C LEU A 181 -10.77 -19.32 -7.42
N LYS A 182 -10.69 -20.61 -7.75
CA LYS A 182 -9.73 -21.54 -7.11
C LYS A 182 -8.27 -21.15 -7.41
N LYS A 183 -7.98 -20.74 -8.63
CA LYS A 183 -6.65 -20.25 -9.03
C LYS A 183 -6.30 -18.92 -8.38
N LEU A 184 -7.27 -18.01 -8.21
CA LEU A 184 -7.06 -16.76 -7.47
C LEU A 184 -6.74 -17.05 -6.00
N TYR A 185 -7.46 -17.98 -5.37
CA TYR A 185 -7.16 -18.42 -4.01
C TYR A 185 -5.77 -19.06 -3.91
N ALA A 186 -5.40 -19.95 -4.83
CA ALA A 186 -4.06 -20.54 -4.89
C ALA A 186 -2.98 -19.46 -5.05
N THR A 187 -3.18 -18.51 -5.96
CA THR A 187 -2.29 -17.37 -6.13
C THR A 187 -2.12 -16.60 -4.83
N TYR A 188 -3.22 -16.27 -4.14
CA TYR A 188 -3.21 -15.57 -2.87
C TYR A 188 -2.36 -16.30 -1.81
N MET A 189 -2.58 -17.60 -1.66
CA MET A 189 -1.91 -18.41 -0.64
C MET A 189 -0.42 -18.66 -0.97
N GLU A 190 -0.12 -19.04 -2.20
CA GLU A 190 1.23 -19.47 -2.59
C GLU A 190 2.20 -18.30 -2.77
N THR A 191 1.69 -17.08 -2.95
CA THR A 191 2.52 -15.88 -3.10
C THR A 191 2.50 -14.97 -1.87
N ASP A 192 1.90 -15.42 -0.77
CA ASP A 192 1.76 -14.64 0.47
C ASP A 192 1.15 -13.27 0.26
N CYS A 193 0.06 -13.22 -0.50
CA CYS A 193 -0.69 -11.99 -0.66
C CYS A 193 -1.38 -11.58 0.65
N SER A 194 -1.50 -10.29 0.87
CA SER A 194 -2.45 -9.68 1.81
C SER A 194 -3.75 -9.26 1.13
N LEU A 195 -3.70 -9.05 -0.19
CA LEU A 195 -4.83 -8.80 -1.08
C LEU A 195 -4.51 -9.35 -2.48
N ALA A 196 -5.45 -10.09 -3.06
CA ALA A 196 -5.47 -10.43 -4.47
C ALA A 196 -6.85 -10.10 -5.03
N GLU A 197 -6.94 -9.11 -5.90
CA GLU A 197 -8.19 -8.56 -6.42
C GLU A 197 -8.19 -8.57 -7.95
N ILE A 198 -9.31 -8.97 -8.54
CA ILE A 198 -9.60 -8.85 -9.97
C ILE A 198 -10.84 -7.97 -10.09
N ASN A 199 -10.68 -6.76 -10.61
CA ASN A 199 -11.76 -5.79 -10.76
C ASN A 199 -11.62 -4.95 -12.04
N PRO A 200 -12.28 -5.35 -13.13
CA PRO A 200 -13.24 -6.45 -13.20
C PRO A 200 -12.64 -7.80 -13.62
N LEU A 201 -13.31 -8.87 -13.18
CA LEU A 201 -13.34 -10.15 -13.85
C LEU A 201 -14.45 -10.06 -14.90
N ILE A 202 -14.18 -10.40 -16.15
CA ILE A 202 -15.17 -10.22 -17.24
C ILE A 202 -15.66 -11.53 -17.80
N LEU A 203 -16.92 -11.51 -18.24
CA LEU A 203 -17.49 -12.46 -19.17
C LEU A 203 -17.49 -11.83 -20.56
N GLU A 204 -16.82 -12.48 -21.51
CA GLU A 204 -16.86 -12.08 -22.92
C GLU A 204 -18.10 -12.63 -23.64
N GLY A 205 -18.42 -12.05 -24.79
CA GLY A 205 -19.57 -12.48 -25.63
C GLY A 205 -19.52 -13.95 -26.06
N ASN A 206 -18.33 -14.51 -26.16
CA ASN A 206 -18.12 -15.94 -26.47
C ASN A 206 -18.20 -16.87 -25.25
N GLY A 207 -18.50 -16.35 -24.07
CA GLY A 207 -18.59 -17.11 -22.81
C GLY A 207 -17.27 -17.28 -22.06
N THR A 208 -16.17 -16.70 -22.53
CA THR A 208 -14.87 -16.78 -21.85
C THR A 208 -14.83 -15.88 -20.61
N ILE A 209 -14.27 -16.39 -19.52
CA ILE A 209 -14.00 -15.63 -18.29
C ILE A 209 -12.54 -15.17 -18.33
N LYS A 210 -12.28 -13.84 -18.12
CA LYS A 210 -10.95 -13.26 -18.12
C LYS A 210 -10.76 -12.27 -16.98
N ALA A 211 -9.56 -12.20 -16.41
CA ALA A 211 -9.14 -11.14 -15.49
C ALA A 211 -8.71 -9.92 -16.30
N LEU A 212 -9.54 -8.87 -16.33
CA LEU A 212 -9.28 -7.65 -17.10
C LEU A 212 -8.38 -6.65 -16.35
N ASP A 213 -8.41 -6.67 -15.03
CA ASP A 213 -7.49 -5.92 -14.17
C ASP A 213 -6.99 -6.83 -13.05
N ALA A 214 -5.91 -6.44 -12.40
CA ALA A 214 -5.31 -7.19 -11.31
C ALA A 214 -4.65 -6.25 -10.32
N LYS A 215 -4.99 -6.39 -9.02
CA LYS A 215 -4.39 -5.63 -7.93
C LYS A 215 -3.91 -6.59 -6.86
N PHE A 216 -2.61 -6.56 -6.62
CA PHE A 216 -1.94 -7.44 -5.65
C PHE A 216 -1.18 -6.63 -4.62
N ASN A 217 -1.37 -7.01 -3.36
CA ASN A 217 -0.53 -6.60 -2.24
C ASN A 217 0.05 -7.85 -1.60
N PHE A 218 1.35 -7.84 -1.35
CA PHE A 218 2.05 -8.95 -0.71
C PHE A 218 2.40 -8.61 0.73
N ASP A 219 2.43 -9.63 1.58
CA ASP A 219 2.97 -9.51 2.93
C ASP A 219 4.48 -9.24 2.85
N SER A 220 4.91 -8.05 3.25
CA SER A 220 6.32 -7.67 3.22
C SER A 220 7.20 -8.56 4.09
N ASN A 221 6.63 -9.19 5.15
CA ASN A 221 7.36 -10.11 6.01
C ASN A 221 7.67 -11.45 5.33
N ALA A 222 6.96 -11.79 4.25
CA ALA A 222 7.16 -13.03 3.51
C ALA A 222 8.04 -12.87 2.26
N LEU A 223 8.39 -11.65 1.87
CA LEU A 223 9.13 -11.38 0.61
C LEU A 223 10.50 -12.07 0.53
N TYR A 224 11.13 -12.39 1.66
CA TYR A 224 12.40 -13.11 1.68
C TYR A 224 12.34 -14.48 0.99
N ARG A 225 11.16 -15.07 0.89
CA ARG A 225 10.92 -16.36 0.20
C ARG A 225 10.35 -16.21 -1.21
N HIS A 226 10.16 -14.96 -1.70
CA HIS A 226 9.64 -14.63 -3.02
C HIS A 226 10.55 -13.65 -3.75
N PRO A 227 11.83 -14.02 -4.04
CA PRO A 227 12.77 -13.11 -4.70
C PRO A 227 12.27 -12.65 -6.08
N GLU A 228 11.53 -13.49 -6.82
CA GLU A 228 10.92 -13.15 -8.11
C GLU A 228 9.82 -12.08 -8.00
N ILE A 229 9.15 -11.98 -6.84
CA ILE A 229 8.16 -10.93 -6.58
C ILE A 229 8.87 -9.63 -6.16
N VAL A 230 9.97 -9.73 -5.44
CA VAL A 230 10.79 -8.57 -5.06
C VAL A 230 11.30 -7.82 -6.29
N GLU A 231 11.61 -8.52 -7.40
CA GLU A 231 12.01 -7.90 -8.66
C GLU A 231 10.93 -7.00 -9.28
N PHE A 232 9.67 -7.18 -8.90
CA PHE A 232 8.56 -6.33 -9.35
C PHE A 232 8.43 -5.01 -8.59
N ARG A 233 9.24 -4.80 -7.55
CA ARG A 233 9.20 -3.59 -6.74
C ARG A 233 9.49 -2.34 -7.57
N ASP A 234 8.65 -1.33 -7.41
CA ASP A 234 8.81 -0.03 -8.05
C ASP A 234 8.98 1.05 -6.98
N LEU A 235 10.22 1.50 -6.77
CA LEU A 235 10.53 2.51 -5.76
C LEU A 235 9.93 3.88 -6.08
N ASP A 236 9.64 4.17 -7.34
CA ASP A 236 8.97 5.41 -7.75
C ASP A 236 7.48 5.48 -7.32
N GLU A 237 6.93 4.35 -6.93
CA GLU A 237 5.54 4.22 -6.43
C GLU A 237 5.46 4.14 -4.89
N GLU A 238 6.61 4.12 -4.20
CA GLU A 238 6.68 4.07 -2.74
C GLU A 238 6.97 5.46 -2.16
N ASP A 239 6.64 5.64 -0.88
CA ASP A 239 6.96 6.85 -0.15
C ASP A 239 8.49 7.00 0.00
N ALA A 240 9.02 8.18 -0.35
CA ALA A 240 10.46 8.42 -0.35
C ALA A 240 11.07 8.37 1.06
N ASP A 241 10.32 8.77 2.08
CA ASP A 241 10.78 8.76 3.47
C ASP A 241 10.76 7.33 4.03
N GLU A 242 9.77 6.49 3.62
CA GLU A 242 9.74 5.06 3.97
C GLU A 242 10.90 4.30 3.31
N ILE A 243 11.23 4.61 2.05
CA ILE A 243 12.41 4.05 1.36
C ILE A 243 13.70 4.46 2.09
N GLU A 244 13.84 5.73 2.43
CA GLU A 244 15.02 6.21 3.15
C GLU A 244 15.17 5.52 4.51
N ALA A 245 14.09 5.42 5.27
CA ALA A 245 14.05 4.76 6.57
C ALA A 245 14.44 3.27 6.48
N SER A 246 14.03 2.59 5.41
CA SER A 246 14.36 1.18 5.20
C SER A 246 15.86 0.91 5.06
N LYS A 247 16.64 1.87 4.56
CA LYS A 247 18.11 1.77 4.44
C LYS A 247 18.82 1.67 5.81
N PHE A 248 18.17 2.18 6.86
CA PHE A 248 18.66 2.17 8.23
C PHE A 248 17.94 1.15 9.11
N ASP A 249 17.16 0.25 8.50
CA ASP A 249 16.36 -0.75 9.22
C ASP A 249 15.46 -0.10 10.29
N LEU A 250 14.78 0.98 9.88
CA LEU A 250 13.77 1.69 10.66
C LEU A 250 12.38 1.30 10.18
N ALA A 251 11.51 0.91 11.10
CA ALA A 251 10.09 0.72 10.81
C ALA A 251 9.39 2.09 10.79
N TYR A 252 9.23 2.67 9.62
CA TYR A 252 8.67 4.01 9.39
C TYR A 252 7.47 3.94 8.47
N ILE A 253 6.41 4.67 8.80
CA ILE A 253 5.23 4.86 7.95
C ILE A 253 4.87 6.35 7.98
N SER A 254 4.81 6.98 6.81
CA SER A 254 4.38 8.36 6.64
C SER A 254 2.88 8.51 6.94
N LEU A 255 2.50 9.57 7.66
CA LEU A 255 1.13 9.95 7.96
C LEU A 255 0.92 11.46 7.68
N ASP A 256 -0.34 11.91 7.66
CA ASP A 256 -0.68 13.29 7.26
C ASP A 256 -0.62 14.34 8.38
N GLY A 257 -0.18 13.97 9.57
CA GLY A 257 -0.18 14.84 10.74
C GLY A 257 0.96 15.86 10.80
N ASN A 258 1.09 16.51 11.97
CA ASN A 258 2.05 17.57 12.22
C ASN A 258 2.99 17.29 13.41
N ILE A 259 2.81 16.16 14.12
CA ILE A 259 3.69 15.74 15.22
C ILE A 259 4.53 14.55 14.77
N GLY A 260 5.84 14.75 14.64
CA GLY A 260 6.79 13.65 14.43
C GLY A 260 6.90 12.77 15.68
N CYS A 261 6.88 11.46 15.49
CA CYS A 261 6.95 10.48 16.58
C CYS A 261 8.22 9.63 16.47
N LEU A 262 9.03 9.56 17.52
CA LEU A 262 10.16 8.64 17.65
C LEU A 262 9.96 7.79 18.90
N VAL A 263 9.77 6.50 18.71
CA VAL A 263 9.39 5.57 19.78
C VAL A 263 10.17 4.26 19.64
N ASN A 264 10.39 3.55 20.72
CA ASN A 264 10.89 2.19 20.69
C ASN A 264 9.80 1.19 21.05
N GLY A 265 9.50 0.32 20.10
CA GLY A 265 8.46 -0.70 20.21
C GLY A 265 7.13 -0.26 19.59
N ALA A 266 6.62 -1.10 18.68
CA ALA A 266 5.44 -0.81 17.86
C ALA A 266 4.17 -0.53 18.70
N GLY A 267 3.96 -1.28 19.79
CA GLY A 267 2.82 -1.06 20.70
C GLY A 267 2.87 0.31 21.37
N LEU A 268 4.06 0.73 21.83
CA LEU A 268 4.25 2.05 22.42
C LEU A 268 4.09 3.16 21.36
N ALA A 269 4.53 2.93 20.13
CA ALA A 269 4.37 3.87 19.04
C ALA A 269 2.88 4.10 18.73
N MET A 270 2.09 3.03 18.61
CA MET A 270 0.64 3.14 18.41
C MET A 270 -0.05 3.88 19.55
N ALA A 271 0.25 3.52 20.81
CA ALA A 271 -0.30 4.19 21.98
C ALA A 271 0.09 5.67 22.05
N THR A 272 1.30 6.03 21.62
CA THR A 272 1.77 7.42 21.54
C THR A 272 0.96 8.20 20.51
N MET A 273 0.74 7.64 19.32
CA MET A 273 -0.06 8.27 18.27
C MET A 273 -1.52 8.46 18.72
N ASP A 274 -2.13 7.45 19.33
CA ASP A 274 -3.49 7.56 19.87
C ASP A 274 -3.59 8.64 20.93
N THR A 275 -2.57 8.74 21.80
CA THR A 275 -2.55 9.78 22.84
C THR A 275 -2.43 11.19 22.22
N ILE A 276 -1.58 11.37 21.18
CA ILE A 276 -1.49 12.65 20.45
C ILE A 276 -2.86 13.04 19.87
N LYS A 277 -3.57 12.09 19.26
CA LYS A 277 -4.93 12.34 18.72
C LYS A 277 -5.93 12.70 19.81
N LEU A 278 -5.88 12.01 20.94
CA LEU A 278 -6.74 12.32 22.10
C LEU A 278 -6.56 13.76 22.61
N PHE A 279 -5.35 14.30 22.52
CA PHE A 279 -5.02 15.69 22.91
C PHE A 279 -5.23 16.72 21.78
N GLY A 280 -5.74 16.30 20.62
CA GLY A 280 -6.21 17.18 19.55
C GLY A 280 -5.16 17.58 18.52
N ALA A 281 -4.09 16.77 18.34
CA ALA A 281 -3.17 16.89 17.22
C ALA A 281 -3.10 15.59 16.41
N GLU A 282 -2.40 15.61 15.30
CA GLU A 282 -2.28 14.45 14.41
C GLU A 282 -0.83 13.98 14.28
N PRO A 283 -0.53 12.67 14.42
CA PRO A 283 0.80 12.13 14.21
C PRO A 283 1.20 12.22 12.74
N ALA A 284 2.44 12.67 12.48
CA ALA A 284 3.00 12.78 11.14
C ALA A 284 3.62 11.46 10.64
N ASN A 285 3.91 10.53 11.53
CA ASN A 285 4.48 9.24 11.21
C ASN A 285 4.28 8.22 12.33
N PHE A 286 4.28 6.94 11.95
CA PHE A 286 4.66 5.85 12.83
C PHE A 286 6.17 5.65 12.72
N LEU A 287 6.87 5.47 13.83
CA LEU A 287 8.28 5.11 13.84
C LEU A 287 8.62 4.27 15.07
N ASP A 288 9.14 3.07 14.81
CA ASP A 288 9.73 2.21 15.81
C ASP A 288 11.22 2.04 15.51
N VAL A 289 12.07 2.60 16.39
CA VAL A 289 13.53 2.47 16.25
C VAL A 289 14.06 1.09 16.70
N GLY A 290 13.18 0.24 17.24
CA GLY A 290 13.52 -1.09 17.74
C GLY A 290 14.29 -1.09 19.06
N GLY A 291 14.45 -2.27 19.64
CA GLY A 291 15.14 -2.45 20.93
C GLY A 291 16.67 -2.33 20.88
N GLY A 292 17.27 -2.27 19.69
CA GLY A 292 18.72 -2.16 19.48
C GLY A 292 19.14 -0.88 18.75
N ALA A 293 18.35 0.21 18.85
CA ALA A 293 18.68 1.45 18.15
C ALA A 293 20.02 2.04 18.58
N THR A 294 20.81 2.39 17.57
CA THR A 294 22.08 3.10 17.72
C THR A 294 21.87 4.62 17.62
N THR A 295 22.87 5.38 18.04
CA THR A 295 22.89 6.84 17.82
C THR A 295 22.65 7.19 16.34
N GLU A 296 23.24 6.44 15.42
CA GLU A 296 23.07 6.63 13.97
C GLU A 296 21.60 6.45 13.53
N LYS A 297 20.94 5.35 13.92
CA LYS A 297 19.53 5.13 13.62
C LYS A 297 18.63 6.27 14.13
N VAL A 298 18.89 6.74 15.36
CA VAL A 298 18.15 7.87 15.94
C VAL A 298 18.40 9.15 15.13
N THR A 299 19.64 9.42 14.74
CA THR A 299 20.01 10.60 13.94
C THR A 299 19.30 10.59 12.59
N GLU A 300 19.32 9.48 11.88
CA GLU A 300 18.66 9.35 10.58
C GLU A 300 17.13 9.43 10.71
N ALA A 301 16.55 8.87 11.77
CA ALA A 301 15.12 9.03 12.07
C ALA A 301 14.72 10.51 12.21
N PHE A 302 15.52 11.31 12.94
CA PHE A 302 15.28 12.76 13.05
C PHE A 302 15.40 13.47 11.69
N LYS A 303 16.42 13.13 10.89
CA LYS A 303 16.61 13.72 9.56
C LYS A 303 15.39 13.43 8.67
N ILE A 304 14.89 12.20 8.68
CA ILE A 304 13.73 11.81 7.89
C ILE A 304 12.49 12.60 8.33
N MET A 305 12.17 12.63 9.64
CA MET A 305 11.02 13.37 10.15
C MET A 305 11.07 14.86 9.81
N LEU A 306 12.26 15.49 9.89
CA LEU A 306 12.42 16.92 9.63
C LEU A 306 12.42 17.31 8.14
N LYS A 307 12.56 16.34 7.22
CA LYS A 307 12.33 16.58 5.79
C LYS A 307 10.86 16.88 5.48
N ASN A 308 9.95 16.36 6.27
CA ASN A 308 8.52 16.60 6.08
C ASN A 308 8.16 18.02 6.57
N PRO A 309 7.77 18.95 5.67
CA PRO A 309 7.46 20.34 6.04
C PRO A 309 6.19 20.46 6.89
N LYS A 310 5.37 19.43 6.97
CA LYS A 310 4.18 19.39 7.82
C LYS A 310 4.54 19.20 9.29
N VAL A 311 5.74 18.67 9.62
CA VAL A 311 6.16 18.42 11.00
C VAL A 311 6.46 19.75 11.70
N LYS A 312 5.67 20.06 12.71
CA LYS A 312 5.78 21.28 13.53
C LYS A 312 6.34 21.03 14.92
N GLY A 313 6.46 19.78 15.33
CA GLY A 313 7.06 19.38 16.60
C GLY A 313 7.34 17.89 16.61
N ILE A 314 8.24 17.47 17.49
CA ILE A 314 8.65 16.06 17.62
C ILE A 314 8.42 15.59 19.06
N LEU A 315 7.77 14.44 19.20
CA LEU A 315 7.64 13.71 20.45
C LEU A 315 8.50 12.46 20.42
N VAL A 316 9.49 12.41 21.32
CA VAL A 316 10.29 11.22 21.61
C VAL A 316 9.69 10.52 22.83
N ASN A 317 9.24 9.29 22.69
CA ASN A 317 8.68 8.52 23.79
C ASN A 317 9.39 7.16 23.90
N ILE A 318 10.24 7.03 24.90
CA ILE A 318 11.10 5.87 25.12
C ILE A 318 10.72 5.14 26.40
N PHE A 319 10.58 3.82 26.29
CA PHE A 319 10.56 2.93 27.43
C PHE A 319 11.79 2.01 27.39
N GLY A 320 12.74 2.29 28.28
CA GLY A 320 14.01 1.56 28.37
C GLY A 320 13.82 0.21 29.04
N GLY A 321 13.99 -0.84 28.24
CA GLY A 321 14.18 -2.22 28.69
C GLY A 321 15.56 -2.67 28.22
N ILE A 322 15.62 -3.40 27.12
CA ILE A 322 16.87 -3.75 26.41
C ILE A 322 17.56 -2.47 25.92
N MET A 323 16.77 -1.54 25.37
CA MET A 323 17.26 -0.22 25.02
C MET A 323 17.51 0.65 26.25
N ARG A 324 18.62 1.37 26.26
CA ARG A 324 19.03 2.22 27.37
C ARG A 324 18.72 3.68 27.07
N CYS A 325 18.16 4.39 28.03
CA CYS A 325 17.79 5.80 27.91
C CYS A 325 19.01 6.71 27.64
N ASP A 326 20.18 6.40 28.17
CA ASP A 326 21.41 7.15 27.91
C ASP A 326 21.85 7.07 26.44
N THR A 327 21.71 5.90 25.80
CA THR A 327 22.01 5.72 24.36
C THR A 327 21.09 6.58 23.50
N ILE A 328 19.78 6.52 23.80
CA ILE A 328 18.79 7.32 23.05
C ILE A 328 18.99 8.81 23.31
N ALA A 329 19.22 9.23 24.55
CA ALA A 329 19.47 10.64 24.87
C ALA A 329 20.69 11.19 24.10
N THR A 330 21.77 10.40 24.01
CA THR A 330 22.93 10.75 23.19
C THR A 330 22.55 10.87 21.71
N GLY A 331 21.79 9.93 21.17
CA GLY A 331 21.31 9.98 19.79
C GLY A 331 20.43 11.20 19.52
N VAL A 332 19.47 11.49 20.40
CA VAL A 332 18.58 12.66 20.30
C VAL A 332 19.38 13.96 20.30
N VAL A 333 20.32 14.11 21.24
CA VAL A 333 21.19 15.32 21.33
C VAL A 333 22.08 15.47 20.11
N THR A 334 22.69 14.38 19.65
CA THR A 334 23.50 14.37 18.43
C THR A 334 22.70 14.78 17.22
N ALA A 335 21.56 14.13 17.00
CA ALA A 335 20.66 14.41 15.89
C ALA A 335 20.16 15.86 15.91
N ALA A 336 19.67 16.33 17.06
CA ALA A 336 19.14 17.68 17.20
C ALA A 336 20.22 18.78 16.91
N LYS A 337 21.47 18.53 17.29
CA LYS A 337 22.60 19.42 16.95
C LYS A 337 22.95 19.37 15.47
N GLU A 338 23.02 18.18 14.90
CA GLU A 338 23.41 17.96 13.51
C GLU A 338 22.38 18.56 12.51
N VAL A 339 21.08 18.41 12.80
CA VAL A 339 20.01 18.93 11.94
C VAL A 339 19.65 20.39 12.26
N HIS A 340 20.30 21.03 13.23
CA HIS A 340 19.93 22.38 13.70
C HIS A 340 18.43 22.49 14.02
N LEU A 341 17.98 21.65 14.94
CA LEU A 341 16.55 21.48 15.28
C LEU A 341 15.83 22.83 15.45
N SER A 342 14.82 23.06 14.61
CA SER A 342 14.05 24.31 14.56
C SER A 342 12.61 24.17 15.07
N VAL A 343 12.21 22.96 15.46
CA VAL A 343 10.86 22.67 15.97
C VAL A 343 10.91 22.26 17.44
N PRO A 344 9.82 22.45 18.22
CA PRO A 344 9.73 21.98 19.60
C PRO A 344 10.02 20.48 19.69
N LEU A 345 10.80 20.09 20.70
CA LEU A 345 11.14 18.71 21.01
C LEU A 345 10.70 18.38 22.43
N VAL A 346 9.73 17.48 22.55
CA VAL A 346 9.32 16.90 23.84
C VAL A 346 9.89 15.49 23.97
N VAL A 347 10.49 15.20 25.12
CA VAL A 347 11.10 13.90 25.37
C VAL A 347 10.58 13.30 26.66
N ARG A 348 10.01 12.12 26.56
CA ARG A 348 9.65 11.25 27.68
C ARG A 348 10.52 10.00 27.64
N MET A 349 11.25 9.76 28.73
CA MET A 349 12.10 8.58 28.93
C MET A 349 11.80 7.91 30.25
N LYS A 350 11.60 6.60 30.22
CA LYS A 350 11.42 5.73 31.40
C LYS A 350 12.23 4.44 31.24
N GLY A 351 12.70 3.89 32.36
CA GLY A 351 13.36 2.58 32.41
C GLY A 351 14.88 2.64 32.58
N THR A 352 15.61 1.72 31.93
CA THR A 352 17.05 1.53 32.15
C THR A 352 17.84 2.79 31.85
N ASN A 353 18.62 3.26 32.85
CA ASN A 353 19.42 4.48 32.80
C ASN A 353 18.62 5.77 32.57
N GLU A 354 17.38 5.83 33.06
CA GLU A 354 16.49 6.98 32.93
C GLU A 354 17.14 8.29 33.40
N GLU A 355 17.70 8.28 34.62
CA GLU A 355 18.31 9.49 35.21
C GLU A 355 19.55 9.96 34.44
N ILE A 356 20.38 9.03 33.93
CA ILE A 356 21.52 9.35 33.09
C ILE A 356 21.05 9.98 31.78
N GLY A 357 20.02 9.39 31.13
CA GLY A 357 19.44 9.92 29.91
C GLY A 357 18.88 11.34 30.11
N LYS A 358 18.09 11.54 31.16
CA LYS A 358 17.57 12.87 31.53
C LYS A 358 18.70 13.90 31.79
N GLN A 359 19.80 13.47 32.43
CA GLN A 359 20.94 14.35 32.67
C GLN A 359 21.61 14.74 31.35
N ILE A 360 21.85 13.82 30.42
CA ILE A 360 22.39 14.10 29.08
C ILE A 360 21.52 15.13 28.34
N LEU A 361 20.20 15.01 28.41
CA LEU A 361 19.30 15.97 27.78
C LEU A 361 19.41 17.36 28.42
N ARG A 362 19.44 17.46 29.76
CA ARG A 362 19.60 18.73 30.47
C ARG A 362 20.93 19.43 30.14
N ASP A 363 22.04 18.67 30.12
CA ASP A 363 23.39 19.20 29.89
C ASP A 363 23.67 19.54 28.42
N SER A 364 22.79 19.17 27.52
CA SER A 364 22.92 19.40 26.07
C SER A 364 22.87 20.87 25.66
N GLY A 365 22.24 21.71 26.48
CA GLY A 365 21.96 23.12 26.17
C GLY A 365 20.87 23.33 25.11
N LEU A 366 20.19 22.26 24.66
CA LEU A 366 19.09 22.32 23.71
C LEU A 366 17.77 22.65 24.41
N PRO A 367 16.82 23.34 23.76
CA PRO A 367 15.50 23.66 24.32
C PRO A 367 14.58 22.43 24.31
N ILE A 368 14.97 21.37 25.03
CA ILE A 368 14.23 20.13 25.13
C ILE A 368 13.23 20.22 26.28
N ILE A 369 11.99 19.88 26.01
CA ILE A 369 10.90 19.86 26.99
C ILE A 369 10.80 18.43 27.54
N ALA A 370 11.14 18.24 28.82
CA ALA A 370 11.00 16.94 29.47
C ALA A 370 9.55 16.66 29.91
N ALA A 371 9.18 15.39 29.87
CA ALA A 371 7.89 14.90 30.38
C ALA A 371 8.08 13.56 31.13
N ASP A 372 7.28 13.33 32.16
CA ASP A 372 7.34 12.12 32.97
C ASP A 372 6.28 11.08 32.59
N THR A 373 5.12 11.52 32.12
CA THR A 373 4.03 10.65 31.70
C THR A 373 3.74 10.82 30.21
N MET A 374 3.07 9.83 29.61
CA MET A 374 2.69 9.88 28.20
C MET A 374 1.65 10.98 27.94
N ALA A 375 0.68 11.13 28.83
CA ALA A 375 -0.32 12.20 28.77
C ALA A 375 0.31 13.59 28.85
N GLU A 376 1.25 13.79 29.79
CA GLU A 376 2.01 15.03 29.91
C GLU A 376 2.82 15.34 28.66
N ALA A 377 3.48 14.33 28.09
CA ALA A 377 4.27 14.47 26.87
C ALA A 377 3.40 14.90 25.69
N ALA A 378 2.24 14.25 25.51
CA ALA A 378 1.28 14.61 24.46
C ALA A 378 0.72 16.03 24.66
N GLN A 379 0.33 16.39 25.88
CA GLN A 379 -0.15 17.74 26.16
C GLN A 379 0.90 18.80 25.84
N LYS A 380 2.15 18.58 26.29
CA LYS A 380 3.25 19.53 26.07
C LYS A 380 3.59 19.72 24.60
N ILE A 381 3.61 18.64 23.80
CA ILE A 381 3.92 18.78 22.38
C ILE A 381 2.76 19.44 21.63
N VAL A 382 1.52 19.09 21.95
CA VAL A 382 0.33 19.73 21.35
C VAL A 382 0.28 21.23 21.65
N ASP A 383 0.59 21.63 22.89
CA ASP A 383 0.59 23.04 23.26
C ASP A 383 1.76 23.81 22.61
N ALA A 384 2.89 23.17 22.39
CA ALA A 384 4.06 23.77 21.77
C ALA A 384 3.92 24.02 20.26
N VAL A 385 2.96 23.35 19.58
CA VAL A 385 2.73 23.47 18.12
C VAL A 385 1.47 24.23 17.74
N LYS A 386 0.68 24.68 18.72
CA LYS A 386 -0.46 25.58 18.51
C LYS A 386 0.04 26.97 18.10
#